data_06a03d7ddb23bcbbcc92ef0e74ad2535
#
_entry.id   06a03d7ddb23bcbbcc92ef0e74ad2535
#
_cell.length_a   1.000
_cell.length_b   1.000
_cell.length_c   1.000
_cell.angle_alpha   90.00
_cell.angle_beta   90.00
_cell.angle_gamma   90.00
#
_symmetry.space_group_name_H-M   'P 1'
#
loop_
_entity.id
_entity.type
_entity.pdbx_description
1 polymer ?
#
loop_
_entity_poly.entity_id
_entity_poly.type
_entity_poly.pdbx_seq_one_letter_code
_entity_poly.pdbx_strand_id
1 'polypeptide(L)'
;MNFTELSAALSEMGLPSYRAKQIYSWIHQKCALDYDEMTNLPLSLREKLKEELPLKKCTIECKQVSAEDGTVKYLFGFGGNEYAESVLMKYKYGYTICVSTQIGCKMGCSFCASTLGGYVRSLLPSEILGQIYTAQRDENIRISHIVLMGMGEPLDNFDNVMRFLELVTCEDGLNISMRNISLSTCGIVPGIYKLLEKKLQLTLSISLHAPYNELRSKIMPINRRYSLDELMPACREYAKVTSRRISFEYAMLGGVNDSDECAQKLAALLKGMLCHVNLIPVNEVAESPYKPSTPERIEQFISILEKKSINVTVRRKLGSDIDASCGQLRLRKIKEQ
;
A
#
# COMPACT_ATOMS: atom_id res chain seq x y z
N MET A 1 11.09 -1.98 -16.13
CA MET A 1 12.50 -1.59 -16.42
C MET A 1 12.64 -0.12 -16.15
N ASN A 2 13.80 0.36 -15.65
CA ASN A 2 14.14 1.78 -15.68
C ASN A 2 14.63 2.18 -17.07
N PHE A 3 14.93 3.48 -17.23
CA PHE A 3 15.35 3.99 -18.54
C PHE A 3 16.64 3.33 -19.08
N THR A 4 17.61 3.09 -18.20
CA THR A 4 18.89 2.46 -18.58
C THR A 4 18.70 1.01 -19.03
N GLU A 5 17.91 0.23 -18.30
CA GLU A 5 17.59 -1.16 -18.66
C GLU A 5 16.80 -1.26 -19.97
N LEU A 6 15.82 -0.36 -20.16
CA LEU A 6 15.07 -0.29 -21.41
C LEU A 6 16.00 0.06 -22.58
N SER A 7 16.89 1.04 -22.38
CA SER A 7 17.87 1.43 -23.41
C SER A 7 18.80 0.29 -23.79
N ALA A 8 19.27 -0.48 -22.80
CA ALA A 8 20.11 -1.66 -23.05
C ALA A 8 19.35 -2.73 -23.84
N ALA A 9 18.14 -3.10 -23.39
CA ALA A 9 17.32 -4.10 -24.08
C ALA A 9 17.02 -3.69 -25.54
N LEU A 10 16.68 -2.42 -25.79
CA LEU A 10 16.43 -1.94 -27.14
C LEU A 10 17.69 -1.90 -28.00
N SER A 11 18.86 -1.62 -27.39
CA SER A 11 20.15 -1.68 -28.10
C SER A 11 20.47 -3.11 -28.54
N GLU A 12 20.24 -4.11 -27.70
CA GLU A 12 20.39 -5.54 -28.06
C GLU A 12 19.45 -5.94 -29.19
N MET A 13 18.29 -5.33 -29.32
CA MET A 13 17.33 -5.50 -30.40
C MET A 13 17.77 -4.75 -31.70
N GLY A 14 18.89 -4.03 -31.68
CA GLY A 14 19.40 -3.24 -32.80
C GLY A 14 18.62 -1.92 -33.02
N LEU A 15 17.93 -1.41 -32.03
CA LEU A 15 17.11 -0.20 -32.14
C LEU A 15 17.89 1.06 -31.75
N PRO A 16 17.65 2.20 -32.45
CA PRO A 16 18.33 3.47 -32.15
C PRO A 16 17.98 3.97 -30.73
N SER A 17 18.91 4.60 -30.03
CA SER A 17 18.79 5.05 -28.62
C SER A 17 17.60 5.98 -28.35
N TYR A 18 17.21 6.84 -29.32
CA TYR A 18 16.06 7.73 -29.14
C TYR A 18 14.73 6.98 -28.98
N ARG A 19 14.65 5.72 -29.43
CA ARG A 19 13.46 4.88 -29.24
C ARG A 19 13.20 4.57 -27.77
N ALA A 20 14.25 4.44 -26.97
CA ALA A 20 14.11 4.23 -25.54
C ALA A 20 13.32 5.37 -24.87
N LYS A 21 13.64 6.63 -25.21
CA LYS A 21 12.94 7.80 -24.68
C LYS A 21 11.46 7.82 -25.10
N GLN A 22 11.18 7.49 -26.35
CA GLN A 22 9.81 7.42 -26.86
C GLN A 22 8.98 6.36 -26.11
N ILE A 23 9.49 5.13 -26.04
CA ILE A 23 8.79 4.00 -25.40
C ILE A 23 8.65 4.25 -23.90
N TYR A 24 9.72 4.72 -23.24
CA TYR A 24 9.69 5.03 -21.80
C TYR A 24 8.61 6.08 -21.46
N SER A 25 8.54 7.16 -22.23
CA SER A 25 7.51 8.19 -22.05
C SER A 25 6.11 7.64 -22.25
N TRP A 26 5.87 6.77 -23.23
CA TRP A 26 4.57 6.14 -23.40
C TRP A 26 4.18 5.27 -22.22
N ILE A 27 5.10 4.43 -21.74
CA ILE A 27 4.82 3.51 -20.63
C ILE A 27 4.67 4.28 -19.31
N HIS A 28 5.63 5.14 -18.97
CA HIS A 28 5.77 5.68 -17.62
C HIS A 28 5.18 7.09 -17.41
N GLN A 29 4.95 7.87 -18.47
CA GLN A 29 4.30 9.19 -18.38
C GLN A 29 2.84 9.12 -18.85
N LYS A 30 2.60 8.49 -20.02
CA LYS A 30 1.28 8.39 -20.61
C LYS A 30 0.50 7.16 -20.12
N CYS A 31 1.14 6.29 -19.32
CA CYS A 31 0.56 5.06 -18.78
C CYS A 31 -0.02 4.13 -19.86
N ALA A 32 0.66 4.01 -21.02
CA ALA A 32 0.23 3.13 -22.08
C ALA A 32 0.22 1.68 -21.60
N LEU A 33 -0.86 0.96 -21.86
CA LEU A 33 -1.07 -0.44 -21.46
C LEU A 33 -0.83 -1.40 -22.63
N ASP A 34 -0.70 -0.87 -23.85
CA ASP A 34 -0.40 -1.64 -25.05
C ASP A 34 0.50 -0.85 -26.00
N TYR A 35 1.33 -1.55 -26.77
CA TYR A 35 2.19 -0.94 -27.77
C TYR A 35 1.38 -0.34 -28.95
N ASP A 36 0.16 -0.78 -29.18
CA ASP A 36 -0.69 -0.22 -30.25
C ASP A 36 -1.06 1.25 -30.00
N GLU A 37 -1.02 1.69 -28.75
CA GLU A 37 -1.24 3.07 -28.38
C GLU A 37 -0.08 3.99 -28.76
N MET A 38 1.10 3.44 -28.98
CA MET A 38 2.34 4.20 -29.26
C MET A 38 2.41 4.64 -30.73
N THR A 39 1.49 5.54 -31.11
CA THR A 39 1.24 5.94 -32.50
C THR A 39 2.42 6.56 -33.23
N ASN A 40 3.44 7.07 -32.49
CA ASN A 40 4.69 7.58 -33.07
C ASN A 40 5.75 6.49 -33.33
N LEU A 41 5.42 5.21 -33.09
CA LEU A 41 6.26 4.07 -33.46
C LEU A 41 5.71 3.40 -34.72
N PRO A 42 6.58 2.96 -35.66
CA PRO A 42 6.18 2.15 -36.80
C PRO A 42 5.44 0.87 -36.37
N LEU A 43 4.47 0.43 -37.17
CA LEU A 43 3.68 -0.78 -36.86
C LEU A 43 4.56 -2.01 -36.66
N SER A 44 5.53 -2.22 -37.59
CA SER A 44 6.48 -3.33 -37.49
C SER A 44 7.30 -3.33 -36.18
N LEU A 45 7.63 -2.15 -35.66
CA LEU A 45 8.33 -2.04 -34.39
C LEU A 45 7.39 -2.38 -33.22
N ARG A 46 6.13 -1.94 -33.26
CA ARG A 46 5.14 -2.29 -32.22
C ARG A 46 4.93 -3.80 -32.14
N GLU A 47 4.80 -4.48 -33.28
CA GLU A 47 4.68 -5.94 -33.34
C GLU A 47 5.92 -6.63 -32.76
N LYS A 48 7.12 -6.21 -33.16
CA LYS A 48 8.39 -6.73 -32.62
C LYS A 48 8.48 -6.56 -31.10
N LEU A 49 8.06 -5.40 -30.56
CA LEU A 49 8.07 -5.14 -29.13
C LEU A 49 7.06 -6.00 -28.35
N LYS A 50 5.90 -6.31 -28.95
CA LYS A 50 4.93 -7.23 -28.33
C LYS A 50 5.49 -8.64 -28.18
N GLU A 51 6.28 -9.11 -29.13
CA GLU A 51 6.89 -10.43 -29.11
C GLU A 51 8.11 -10.50 -28.19
N GLU A 52 9.06 -9.56 -28.32
CA GLU A 52 10.35 -9.63 -27.64
C GLU A 52 10.34 -8.97 -26.25
N LEU A 53 9.44 -7.99 -26.01
CA LEU A 53 9.37 -7.21 -24.77
C LEU A 53 7.93 -6.99 -24.30
N PRO A 54 7.15 -8.04 -24.06
CA PRO A 54 5.72 -7.91 -23.77
C PRO A 54 5.46 -7.09 -22.49
N LEU A 55 4.49 -6.18 -22.56
CA LEU A 55 4.01 -5.44 -21.38
C LEU A 55 3.18 -6.38 -20.51
N LYS A 56 3.45 -6.36 -19.21
CA LYS A 56 2.62 -7.08 -18.24
C LYS A 56 1.25 -6.42 -18.15
N LYS A 57 0.20 -7.20 -18.37
CA LYS A 57 -1.18 -6.72 -18.28
C LYS A 57 -1.65 -6.65 -16.83
N CYS A 58 -2.34 -5.57 -16.51
CA CYS A 58 -3.09 -5.38 -15.28
C CYS A 58 -4.53 -5.04 -15.69
N THR A 59 -5.44 -6.01 -15.60
CA THR A 59 -6.81 -5.90 -16.09
C THR A 59 -7.76 -5.53 -14.95
N ILE A 60 -8.82 -4.78 -15.24
CA ILE A 60 -9.88 -4.51 -14.26
C ILE A 60 -10.87 -5.68 -14.33
N GLU A 61 -10.90 -6.52 -13.29
CA GLU A 61 -11.81 -7.65 -13.16
C GLU A 61 -13.14 -7.25 -12.51
N CYS A 62 -13.07 -6.29 -11.58
CA CYS A 62 -14.24 -5.72 -10.94
C CYS A 62 -13.94 -4.28 -10.53
N LYS A 63 -14.94 -3.42 -10.63
CA LYS A 63 -14.91 -2.02 -10.20
C LYS A 63 -16.17 -1.71 -9.42
N GLN A 64 -16.01 -1.12 -8.24
CA GLN A 64 -17.09 -0.57 -7.45
C GLN A 64 -16.82 0.93 -7.22
N VAL A 65 -17.85 1.74 -7.39
CA VAL A 65 -17.76 3.20 -7.18
C VAL A 65 -18.73 3.59 -6.08
N SER A 66 -18.23 4.25 -5.05
CA SER A 66 -19.05 4.78 -3.97
C SER A 66 -19.94 5.91 -4.47
N ALA A 67 -21.24 5.81 -4.24
CA ALA A 67 -22.20 6.87 -4.51
C ALA A 67 -22.10 8.02 -3.47
N GLU A 68 -21.55 7.75 -2.29
CA GLU A 68 -21.44 8.71 -1.19
C GLU A 68 -20.27 9.67 -1.36
N ASP A 69 -19.09 9.17 -1.78
CA ASP A 69 -17.86 9.96 -1.76
C ASP A 69 -16.96 9.82 -3.02
N GLY A 70 -17.40 9.02 -3.99
CA GLY A 70 -16.66 8.79 -5.23
C GLY A 70 -15.40 7.93 -5.07
N THR A 71 -15.23 7.25 -3.94
CA THR A 71 -14.15 6.26 -3.78
C THR A 71 -14.33 5.11 -4.75
N VAL A 72 -13.26 4.72 -5.44
CA VAL A 72 -13.30 3.62 -6.40
C VAL A 72 -12.49 2.45 -5.86
N LYS A 73 -13.13 1.29 -5.77
CA LYS A 73 -12.49 0.02 -5.44
C LYS A 73 -12.29 -0.80 -6.70
N TYR A 74 -11.06 -1.23 -6.92
CA TYR A 74 -10.67 -2.10 -8.03
C TYR A 74 -10.29 -3.49 -7.53
N LEU A 75 -10.68 -4.50 -8.29
CA LEU A 75 -10.06 -5.81 -8.30
C LEU A 75 -9.29 -5.94 -9.61
N PHE A 76 -7.97 -6.00 -9.50
CA PHE A 76 -7.07 -6.15 -10.64
C PHE A 76 -6.67 -7.61 -10.85
N GLY A 77 -6.67 -8.04 -12.11
CA GLY A 77 -6.17 -9.34 -12.56
C GLY A 77 -4.77 -9.26 -13.16
N PHE A 78 -3.94 -10.27 -12.87
CA PHE A 78 -2.56 -10.37 -13.34
C PHE A 78 -2.32 -11.62 -14.22
N GLY A 79 -3.39 -12.24 -14.66
CA GLY A 79 -3.40 -13.51 -15.40
C GLY A 79 -3.72 -14.70 -14.48
N GLY A 80 -4.32 -15.76 -15.06
CA GLY A 80 -4.82 -16.87 -14.26
C GLY A 80 -5.84 -16.42 -13.21
N ASN A 81 -5.82 -17.04 -12.04
CA ASN A 81 -6.68 -16.70 -10.91
C ASN A 81 -5.97 -15.78 -9.90
N GLU A 82 -5.11 -14.86 -10.38
CA GLU A 82 -4.30 -13.99 -9.56
C GLU A 82 -4.90 -12.59 -9.49
N TYR A 83 -5.44 -12.23 -8.32
CA TYR A 83 -6.14 -10.96 -8.11
C TYR A 83 -5.57 -10.19 -6.94
N ALA A 84 -5.46 -8.86 -7.10
CA ALA A 84 -5.18 -7.93 -6.00
C ALA A 84 -6.11 -6.72 -6.07
N GLU A 85 -6.28 -6.08 -4.92
CA GLU A 85 -7.20 -4.96 -4.77
C GLU A 85 -6.47 -3.63 -4.66
N SER A 86 -7.10 -2.58 -5.18
CA SER A 86 -6.69 -1.20 -4.97
C SER A 86 -7.88 -0.31 -4.66
N VAL A 87 -7.63 0.78 -3.95
CA VAL A 87 -8.65 1.79 -3.65
C VAL A 87 -8.15 3.15 -4.08
N LEU A 88 -8.89 3.80 -4.94
CA LEU A 88 -8.66 5.18 -5.36
C LEU A 88 -9.56 6.10 -4.55
N MET A 89 -8.96 7.07 -3.89
CA MET A 89 -9.63 7.99 -2.98
C MET A 89 -9.38 9.43 -3.41
N LYS A 90 -10.42 10.26 -3.36
CA LYS A 90 -10.33 11.70 -3.65
C LYS A 90 -10.22 12.50 -2.36
N TYR A 91 -9.18 13.31 -2.25
CA TYR A 91 -8.97 14.25 -1.15
C TYR A 91 -8.88 15.68 -1.69
N LYS A 92 -8.94 16.67 -0.79
CA LYS A 92 -8.78 18.11 -1.17
C LYS A 92 -7.43 18.39 -1.82
N TYR A 93 -6.39 17.62 -1.51
CA TYR A 93 -5.03 17.75 -2.02
C TYR A 93 -4.74 16.90 -3.26
N GLY A 94 -5.71 16.18 -3.79
CA GLY A 94 -5.58 15.35 -4.98
C GLY A 94 -6.03 13.90 -4.78
N TYR A 95 -5.69 13.04 -5.74
CA TYR A 95 -6.05 11.63 -5.71
C TYR A 95 -4.96 10.80 -5.05
N THR A 96 -5.39 9.93 -4.14
CA THR A 96 -4.54 8.95 -3.45
C THR A 96 -4.96 7.54 -3.88
N ILE A 97 -4.00 6.71 -4.26
CA ILE A 97 -4.26 5.29 -4.50
C ILE A 97 -3.64 4.43 -3.40
N CYS A 98 -4.42 3.50 -2.86
CA CYS A 98 -3.96 2.42 -2.03
C CYS A 98 -3.64 1.22 -2.92
N VAL A 99 -2.37 0.78 -2.97
CA VAL A 99 -1.92 -0.31 -3.82
C VAL A 99 -1.53 -1.54 -3.01
N SER A 100 -1.74 -2.70 -3.62
CA SER A 100 -1.29 -4.00 -3.11
C SER A 100 0.13 -4.30 -3.54
N THR A 101 0.88 -5.02 -2.70
CA THR A 101 2.27 -5.44 -2.97
C THR A 101 2.41 -6.95 -3.11
N GLN A 102 1.37 -7.70 -2.75
CA GLN A 102 1.33 -9.15 -2.85
C GLN A 102 -0.08 -9.61 -3.25
N ILE A 103 -0.20 -10.82 -3.76
CA ILE A 103 -1.49 -11.50 -3.93
C ILE A 103 -1.74 -12.31 -2.67
N GLY A 104 -2.67 -11.81 -1.83
CA GLY A 104 -2.86 -12.30 -0.47
C GLY A 104 -1.78 -11.84 0.50
N CYS A 105 -1.78 -12.39 1.72
CA CYS A 105 -0.84 -12.02 2.77
C CYS A 105 -0.60 -13.19 3.72
N LYS A 106 0.66 -13.46 4.08
CA LYS A 106 1.03 -14.55 4.99
C LYS A 106 1.18 -14.13 6.45
N MET A 107 0.96 -12.85 6.78
CA MET A 107 1.20 -12.32 8.14
C MET A 107 0.19 -12.81 9.18
N GLY A 108 -0.99 -13.26 8.77
CA GLY A 108 -1.96 -13.91 9.64
C GLY A 108 -2.65 -12.99 10.65
N CYS A 109 -2.70 -11.67 10.42
CA CYS A 109 -3.40 -10.75 11.30
C CYS A 109 -4.88 -11.13 11.38
N SER A 110 -5.40 -11.38 12.59
CA SER A 110 -6.72 -11.99 12.81
C SER A 110 -7.90 -11.11 12.40
N PHE A 111 -7.69 -9.80 12.28
CA PHE A 111 -8.70 -8.82 11.86
C PHE A 111 -8.64 -8.47 10.36
N CYS A 112 -7.69 -9.06 9.60
CA CYS A 112 -7.40 -8.62 8.22
C CYS A 112 -7.93 -9.62 7.20
N ALA A 113 -8.87 -9.20 6.36
CA ALA A 113 -9.45 -10.05 5.32
C ALA A 113 -8.43 -10.48 4.24
N SER A 114 -7.33 -9.74 4.05
CA SER A 114 -6.29 -10.11 3.08
C SER A 114 -5.57 -11.43 3.41
N THR A 115 -5.68 -11.91 4.67
CA THR A 115 -5.07 -13.18 5.08
C THR A 115 -5.97 -14.39 4.81
N LEU A 116 -7.29 -14.18 4.76
CA LEU A 116 -8.28 -15.26 4.64
C LEU A 116 -8.19 -16.00 3.28
N GLY A 117 -7.87 -15.27 2.21
CA GLY A 117 -7.67 -15.86 0.87
C GLY A 117 -6.27 -16.45 0.65
N GLY A 118 -5.46 -16.58 1.70
CA GLY A 118 -4.09 -17.10 1.63
C GLY A 118 -3.13 -16.20 0.84
N TYR A 119 -1.84 -16.54 0.93
CA TYR A 119 -0.77 -15.90 0.17
C TYR A 119 -0.47 -16.73 -1.08
N VAL A 120 -0.34 -16.07 -2.22
CA VAL A 120 0.04 -16.69 -3.49
C VAL A 120 1.48 -16.34 -3.84
N ARG A 121 1.75 -15.05 -4.06
CA ARG A 121 3.10 -14.53 -4.40
C ARG A 121 3.23 -13.03 -4.14
N SER A 122 4.46 -12.57 -4.20
CA SER A 122 4.79 -11.15 -4.28
C SER A 122 4.50 -10.60 -5.67
N LEU A 123 4.02 -9.34 -5.74
CA LEU A 123 3.84 -8.62 -7.00
C LEU A 123 5.19 -8.07 -7.50
N LEU A 124 5.38 -8.11 -8.81
CA LEU A 124 6.51 -7.48 -9.48
C LEU A 124 6.36 -5.94 -9.50
N PRO A 125 7.43 -5.17 -9.66
CA PRO A 125 7.35 -3.71 -9.74
C PRO A 125 6.41 -3.22 -10.84
N SER A 126 6.38 -3.90 -11.99
CA SER A 126 5.46 -3.59 -13.11
C SER A 126 4.01 -3.84 -12.76
N GLU A 127 3.71 -4.84 -11.92
CA GLU A 127 2.35 -5.16 -11.49
C GLU A 127 1.85 -4.15 -10.42
N ILE A 128 2.74 -3.69 -9.55
CA ILE A 128 2.42 -2.62 -8.60
C ILE A 128 2.15 -1.30 -9.34
N LEU A 129 3.00 -0.95 -10.33
CA LEU A 129 2.79 0.21 -11.22
C LEU A 129 1.53 0.07 -12.07
N GLY A 130 1.24 -1.14 -12.56
CA GLY A 130 0.07 -1.44 -13.35
C GLY A 130 -1.24 -1.03 -12.68
N GLN A 131 -1.37 -1.23 -11.36
CA GLN A 131 -2.52 -0.78 -10.58
C GLN A 131 -2.72 0.75 -10.70
N ILE A 132 -1.62 1.51 -10.65
CA ILE A 132 -1.65 2.98 -10.76
C ILE A 132 -1.99 3.41 -12.18
N TYR A 133 -1.32 2.85 -13.18
CA TYR A 133 -1.51 3.22 -14.58
C TYR A 133 -2.93 2.92 -15.05
N THR A 134 -3.44 1.74 -14.71
CA THR A 134 -4.79 1.33 -15.08
C THR A 134 -5.84 2.21 -14.40
N ALA A 135 -5.70 2.52 -13.10
CA ALA A 135 -6.62 3.38 -12.39
C ALA A 135 -6.59 4.84 -12.91
N GLN A 136 -5.39 5.40 -13.22
CA GLN A 136 -5.28 6.75 -13.79
C GLN A 136 -5.99 6.87 -15.13
N ARG A 137 -5.87 5.85 -15.96
CA ARG A 137 -6.50 5.83 -17.29
C ARG A 137 -7.99 5.63 -17.22
N ASP A 138 -8.44 4.69 -16.39
CA ASP A 138 -9.85 4.40 -16.23
C ASP A 138 -10.66 5.61 -15.74
N GLU A 139 -10.11 6.36 -14.79
CA GLU A 139 -10.74 7.56 -14.23
C GLU A 139 -10.34 8.87 -14.95
N ASN A 140 -9.41 8.82 -15.91
CA ASN A 140 -8.85 9.98 -16.59
C ASN A 140 -8.37 11.08 -15.63
N ILE A 141 -7.58 10.68 -14.62
CA ILE A 141 -7.06 11.55 -13.57
C ILE A 141 -5.54 11.40 -13.42
N ARG A 142 -4.94 12.32 -12.66
CA ARG A 142 -3.57 12.18 -12.17
C ARG A 142 -3.56 11.79 -10.70
N ILE A 143 -2.95 10.67 -10.37
CA ILE A 143 -2.70 10.25 -9.00
C ILE A 143 -1.48 11.01 -8.48
N SER A 144 -1.62 11.62 -7.30
CA SER A 144 -0.58 12.44 -6.67
C SER A 144 0.02 11.82 -5.40
N HIS A 145 -0.68 10.88 -4.78
CA HIS A 145 -0.27 10.22 -3.54
C HIS A 145 -0.46 8.71 -3.63
N ILE A 146 0.42 7.97 -2.96
CA ILE A 146 0.38 6.50 -2.94
C ILE A 146 0.50 6.02 -1.50
N VAL A 147 -0.34 5.07 -1.12
CA VAL A 147 -0.20 4.34 0.14
C VAL A 147 -0.05 2.84 -0.15
N LEU A 148 1.05 2.25 0.31
CA LEU A 148 1.26 0.80 0.25
C LEU A 148 0.62 0.17 1.49
N MET A 149 -0.72 0.17 1.49
CA MET A 149 -1.57 -0.31 2.59
C MET A 149 -2.65 -1.28 2.09
N GLY A 150 -2.51 -1.76 0.85
CA GLY A 150 -3.36 -2.79 0.26
C GLY A 150 -2.99 -4.19 0.74
N MET A 151 -3.20 -5.18 -0.12
CA MET A 151 -2.90 -6.57 0.21
C MET A 151 -1.40 -6.82 0.22
N GLY A 152 -0.95 -7.59 1.23
CA GLY A 152 0.44 -7.98 1.39
C GLY A 152 1.20 -7.16 2.43
N GLU A 153 2.45 -7.56 2.65
CA GLU A 153 3.41 -6.89 3.50
C GLU A 153 4.55 -6.32 2.63
N PRO A 154 4.67 -4.99 2.50
CA PRO A 154 5.67 -4.39 1.63
C PRO A 154 7.12 -4.77 1.96
N LEU A 155 7.47 -4.92 3.23
CA LEU A 155 8.82 -5.30 3.64
C LEU A 155 9.13 -6.79 3.48
N ASP A 156 8.12 -7.63 3.23
CA ASP A 156 8.29 -9.01 2.80
C ASP A 156 8.53 -9.12 1.28
N ASN A 157 8.13 -8.10 0.52
CA ASN A 157 8.41 -7.93 -0.90
C ASN A 157 9.43 -6.80 -1.16
N PHE A 158 10.45 -6.70 -0.31
CA PHE A 158 11.32 -5.54 -0.19
C PHE A 158 11.93 -5.08 -1.51
N ASP A 159 12.60 -5.97 -2.25
CA ASP A 159 13.35 -5.60 -3.44
C ASP A 159 12.44 -5.09 -4.57
N ASN A 160 11.30 -5.74 -4.80
CA ASN A 160 10.31 -5.29 -5.76
C ASN A 160 9.67 -3.95 -5.35
N VAL A 161 9.42 -3.75 -4.06
CA VAL A 161 8.88 -2.47 -3.55
C VAL A 161 9.91 -1.35 -3.71
N MET A 162 11.19 -1.60 -3.41
CA MET A 162 12.24 -0.59 -3.63
C MET A 162 12.36 -0.23 -5.12
N ARG A 163 12.28 -1.23 -5.99
CA ARG A 163 12.29 -1.01 -7.43
C ARG A 163 11.06 -0.25 -7.92
N PHE A 164 9.89 -0.56 -7.40
CA PHE A 164 8.67 0.20 -7.65
C PHE A 164 8.82 1.67 -7.23
N LEU A 165 9.37 1.94 -6.03
CA LEU A 165 9.60 3.30 -5.54
C LEU A 165 10.55 4.09 -6.45
N GLU A 166 11.63 3.47 -6.92
CA GLU A 166 12.53 4.08 -7.90
C GLU A 166 11.79 4.49 -9.17
N LEU A 167 10.99 3.59 -9.73
CA LEU A 167 10.29 3.84 -11.00
C LEU A 167 9.18 4.89 -10.88
N VAL A 168 8.41 4.87 -9.79
CA VAL A 168 7.27 5.77 -9.61
C VAL A 168 7.69 7.21 -9.29
N THR A 169 8.90 7.38 -8.73
CA THR A 169 9.46 8.70 -8.40
C THR A 169 10.40 9.26 -9.48
N CYS A 170 10.73 8.46 -10.51
CA CYS A 170 11.60 8.88 -11.60
C CYS A 170 11.01 10.11 -12.32
N GLU A 171 11.88 11.12 -12.59
CA GLU A 171 11.49 12.36 -13.27
C GLU A 171 10.92 12.11 -14.68
N ASP A 172 11.48 11.14 -15.40
CA ASP A 172 11.01 10.72 -16.72
C ASP A 172 9.78 9.81 -16.68
N GLY A 173 9.24 9.50 -15.49
CA GLY A 173 8.05 8.68 -15.27
C GLY A 173 6.86 9.48 -14.71
N LEU A 174 6.15 8.87 -13.73
CA LEU A 174 5.03 9.55 -13.04
C LEU A 174 5.50 10.75 -12.19
N ASN A 175 6.76 10.76 -11.80
CA ASN A 175 7.37 11.82 -10.99
C ASN A 175 6.57 12.14 -9.72
N ILE A 176 6.15 11.09 -9.00
CA ILE A 176 5.46 11.25 -7.72
C ILE A 176 6.52 11.48 -6.64
N SER A 177 6.40 12.60 -5.92
CA SER A 177 7.33 12.89 -4.83
C SER A 177 7.36 11.75 -3.80
N MET A 178 8.55 11.34 -3.36
CA MET A 178 8.70 10.33 -2.30
C MET A 178 7.97 10.74 -1.01
N ARG A 179 7.81 12.04 -0.74
CA ARG A 179 7.05 12.56 0.41
C ARG A 179 5.54 12.30 0.33
N ASN A 180 5.04 12.04 -0.87
CA ASN A 180 3.64 11.71 -1.12
C ASN A 180 3.39 10.20 -1.09
N ILE A 181 4.37 9.42 -0.65
CA ILE A 181 4.26 7.97 -0.55
C ILE A 181 4.33 7.55 0.91
N SER A 182 3.36 6.72 1.34
CA SER A 182 3.36 6.07 2.65
C SER A 182 3.54 4.57 2.46
N LEU A 183 4.53 4.01 3.17
CA LEU A 183 4.77 2.57 3.22
C LEU A 183 4.35 2.06 4.60
N SER A 184 3.39 1.13 4.64
CA SER A 184 2.95 0.49 5.87
C SER A 184 3.60 -0.87 6.04
N THR A 185 3.96 -1.21 7.27
CA THR A 185 4.48 -2.53 7.63
C THR A 185 3.88 -3.03 8.93
N CYS A 186 3.68 -4.34 9.02
CA CYS A 186 3.30 -5.01 10.26
C CYS A 186 4.45 -5.10 11.27
N GLY A 187 5.65 -4.61 10.92
CA GLY A 187 6.81 -4.56 11.80
C GLY A 187 7.84 -5.66 11.55
N ILE A 188 8.19 -5.91 10.29
CA ILE A 188 9.35 -6.74 9.94
C ILE A 188 10.64 -5.96 10.27
N VAL A 189 11.16 -6.12 11.48
CA VAL A 189 12.27 -5.34 12.03
C VAL A 189 13.50 -5.30 11.12
N PRO A 190 14.01 -6.41 10.57
CA PRO A 190 15.14 -6.37 9.63
C PRO A 190 14.82 -5.55 8.37
N GLY A 191 13.56 -5.57 7.91
CA GLY A 191 13.11 -4.77 6.77
C GLY A 191 13.11 -3.26 7.08
N ILE A 192 12.77 -2.87 8.32
CA ILE A 192 12.84 -1.47 8.76
C ILE A 192 14.29 -0.96 8.74
N TYR A 193 15.25 -1.76 9.22
CA TYR A 193 16.66 -1.40 9.15
C TYR A 193 17.18 -1.29 7.71
N LYS A 194 16.83 -2.23 6.83
CA LYS A 194 17.15 -2.13 5.40
C LYS A 194 16.55 -0.86 4.76
N LEU A 195 15.31 -0.50 5.14
CA LEU A 195 14.67 0.72 4.66
C LEU A 195 15.40 1.98 5.17
N LEU A 196 15.87 1.94 6.42
CA LEU A 196 16.66 3.02 7.03
C LEU A 196 17.95 3.30 6.23
N GLU A 197 18.66 2.26 5.80
CA GLU A 197 19.87 2.37 4.97
C GLU A 197 19.61 3.10 3.63
N LYS A 198 18.39 2.96 3.09
CA LYS A 198 17.99 3.64 1.83
C LYS A 198 17.76 5.14 1.99
N LYS A 199 17.60 5.66 3.23
CA LYS A 199 17.40 7.09 3.55
C LYS A 199 16.28 7.76 2.73
N LEU A 200 15.21 7.02 2.43
CA LEU A 200 14.09 7.51 1.64
C LEU A 200 13.24 8.51 2.42
N GLN A 201 12.69 9.50 1.70
CA GLN A 201 11.86 10.57 2.28
C GLN A 201 10.35 10.21 2.32
N LEU A 202 10.01 8.92 2.25
CA LEU A 202 8.64 8.45 2.40
C LEU A 202 8.15 8.54 3.86
N THR A 203 6.84 8.39 4.07
CA THR A 203 6.26 8.22 5.40
C THR A 203 6.24 6.74 5.75
N LEU A 204 6.91 6.36 6.83
CA LEU A 204 6.81 5.00 7.37
C LEU A 204 5.59 4.93 8.28
N SER A 205 4.68 3.98 7.99
CA SER A 205 3.54 3.65 8.83
C SER A 205 3.75 2.26 9.46
N ILE A 206 3.50 2.16 10.77
CA ILE A 206 3.62 0.90 11.51
C ILE A 206 2.24 0.43 11.90
N SER A 207 1.83 -0.71 11.41
CA SER A 207 0.64 -1.42 11.88
C SER A 207 0.89 -1.94 13.30
N LEU A 208 0.58 -1.11 14.30
CA LEU A 208 0.84 -1.41 15.70
C LEU A 208 -0.30 -2.22 16.34
N HIS A 209 -1.51 -1.69 16.27
CA HIS A 209 -2.80 -2.27 16.66
C HIS A 209 -2.94 -2.77 18.09
N ALA A 210 -1.86 -2.83 18.88
CA ALA A 210 -1.88 -3.16 20.29
C ALA A 210 -0.69 -2.54 21.02
N PRO A 211 -0.85 -2.11 22.29
CA PRO A 211 0.18 -1.40 23.03
C PRO A 211 1.08 -2.30 23.91
N TYR A 212 0.88 -3.62 23.90
CA TYR A 212 1.70 -4.59 24.64
C TYR A 212 1.72 -5.96 23.96
N ASN A 213 2.76 -6.75 24.23
CA ASN A 213 3.12 -7.96 23.49
C ASN A 213 2.04 -9.05 23.51
N GLU A 214 1.39 -9.28 24.65
CA GLU A 214 0.39 -10.36 24.81
C GLU A 214 -0.81 -10.11 23.89
N LEU A 215 -1.32 -8.91 23.88
CA LEU A 215 -2.44 -8.54 23.01
C LEU A 215 -2.01 -8.53 21.54
N ARG A 216 -0.84 -7.93 21.26
CA ARG A 216 -0.35 -7.85 19.89
C ARG A 216 -0.13 -9.24 19.29
N SER A 217 0.39 -10.19 20.06
CA SER A 217 0.62 -11.57 19.62
C SER A 217 -0.67 -12.35 19.34
N LYS A 218 -1.80 -11.96 19.97
CA LYS A 218 -3.12 -12.53 19.69
C LYS A 218 -3.69 -12.06 18.36
N ILE A 219 -3.55 -10.76 18.05
CA ILE A 219 -4.16 -10.17 16.85
C ILE A 219 -3.20 -10.09 15.66
N MET A 220 -1.88 -10.07 15.93
CA MET A 220 -0.81 -9.98 14.92
C MET A 220 0.29 -11.01 15.21
N PRO A 221 0.25 -12.21 14.61
CA PRO A 221 1.23 -13.28 14.88
C PRO A 221 2.68 -12.88 14.63
N ILE A 222 2.96 -11.90 13.78
CA ILE A 222 4.31 -11.39 13.53
C ILE A 222 5.01 -10.91 14.82
N ASN A 223 4.24 -10.50 15.84
CA ASN A 223 4.79 -10.08 17.13
C ASN A 223 5.53 -11.19 17.88
N ARG A 224 5.23 -12.45 17.58
CA ARG A 224 5.97 -13.60 18.14
C ARG A 224 7.38 -13.71 17.58
N ARG A 225 7.62 -13.16 16.39
CA ARG A 225 8.92 -13.13 15.73
C ARG A 225 9.66 -11.83 15.98
N TYR A 226 8.95 -10.72 15.99
CA TYR A 226 9.47 -9.36 16.23
C TYR A 226 8.57 -8.69 17.26
N SER A 227 8.95 -8.80 18.52
CA SER A 227 8.22 -8.24 19.65
C SER A 227 8.22 -6.70 19.63
N LEU A 228 7.38 -6.08 20.44
CA LEU A 228 7.44 -4.64 20.64
C LEU A 228 8.79 -4.17 21.19
N ASP A 229 9.49 -5.03 21.95
CA ASP A 229 10.81 -4.72 22.51
C ASP A 229 11.89 -4.62 21.42
N GLU A 230 11.68 -5.25 20.26
CA GLU A 230 12.54 -5.12 19.08
C GLU A 230 12.03 -4.07 18.10
N LEU A 231 10.70 -4.01 17.91
CA LEU A 231 10.08 -3.09 16.96
C LEU A 231 10.24 -1.61 17.37
N MET A 232 10.00 -1.30 18.64
CA MET A 232 10.01 0.10 19.10
C MET A 232 11.39 0.74 19.04
N PRO A 233 12.50 0.07 19.41
CA PRO A 233 13.84 0.59 19.16
C PRO A 233 14.11 0.88 17.68
N ALA A 234 13.74 -0.03 16.76
CA ALA A 234 13.91 0.17 15.32
C ALA A 234 13.12 1.41 14.83
N CYS A 235 11.88 1.60 15.31
CA CYS A 235 11.08 2.78 15.00
C CYS A 235 11.73 4.08 15.52
N ARG A 236 12.25 4.06 16.76
CA ARG A 236 12.95 5.24 17.35
C ARG A 236 14.19 5.61 16.54
N GLU A 237 14.97 4.61 16.15
CA GLU A 237 16.16 4.82 15.33
C GLU A 237 15.79 5.35 13.94
N TYR A 238 14.77 4.77 13.28
CA TYR A 238 14.26 5.26 12.01
C TYR A 238 13.83 6.73 12.08
N ALA A 239 13.03 7.11 13.08
CA ALA A 239 12.59 8.49 13.27
C ALA A 239 13.77 9.45 13.53
N LYS A 240 14.75 9.02 14.33
CA LYS A 240 15.95 9.80 14.65
C LYS A 240 16.83 10.06 13.42
N VAL A 241 17.15 9.01 12.67
CA VAL A 241 18.06 9.09 11.52
C VAL A 241 17.43 9.81 10.33
N THR A 242 16.16 9.54 10.05
CA THR A 242 15.46 10.16 8.91
C THR A 242 14.90 11.55 9.22
N SER A 243 14.80 11.91 10.50
CA SER A 243 14.06 13.09 10.97
C SER A 243 12.61 13.14 10.47
N ARG A 244 12.05 11.96 10.14
CA ARG A 244 10.69 11.81 9.66
C ARG A 244 9.77 11.27 10.74
N ARG A 245 8.57 11.84 10.81
CA ARG A 245 7.50 11.37 11.69
C ARG A 245 7.03 9.98 11.26
N ILE A 246 6.94 9.04 12.21
CA ILE A 246 6.31 7.73 11.99
C ILE A 246 4.80 7.84 12.24
N SER A 247 3.99 7.20 11.40
CA SER A 247 2.57 7.00 11.63
C SER A 247 2.35 5.63 12.27
N PHE A 248 1.66 5.59 13.41
CA PHE A 248 1.24 4.33 14.03
C PHE A 248 -0.23 4.09 13.72
N GLU A 249 -0.49 3.08 12.92
CA GLU A 249 -1.84 2.65 12.56
C GLU A 249 -2.42 1.79 13.70
N TYR A 250 -3.62 2.14 14.15
CA TYR A 250 -4.27 1.47 15.27
C TYR A 250 -5.74 1.19 14.94
N ALA A 251 -6.03 -0.06 14.54
CA ALA A 251 -7.40 -0.53 14.30
C ALA A 251 -8.15 -0.60 15.64
N MET A 252 -9.27 0.07 15.74
CA MET A 252 -10.11 0.13 16.95
C MET A 252 -11.04 -1.09 16.97
N LEU A 253 -10.63 -2.14 17.70
CA LEU A 253 -11.37 -3.39 17.88
C LEU A 253 -12.17 -3.35 19.19
N GLY A 254 -13.47 -3.21 19.08
CA GLY A 254 -14.38 -3.02 20.23
C GLY A 254 -14.25 -4.13 21.29
N GLY A 255 -13.99 -3.75 22.53
CA GLY A 255 -13.80 -4.66 23.66
C GLY A 255 -12.48 -5.45 23.65
N VAL A 256 -11.55 -5.15 22.71
CA VAL A 256 -10.30 -5.89 22.57
C VAL A 256 -9.08 -5.00 22.87
N ASN A 257 -8.94 -3.89 22.15
CA ASN A 257 -7.78 -3.01 22.26
C ASN A 257 -8.14 -1.54 22.49
N ASP A 258 -9.39 -1.23 22.73
CA ASP A 258 -9.95 0.11 22.84
C ASP A 258 -10.16 0.62 24.27
N SER A 259 -9.70 -0.11 25.29
CA SER A 259 -9.83 0.27 26.69
C SER A 259 -8.96 1.50 27.06
N ASP A 260 -9.30 2.17 28.17
CA ASP A 260 -8.50 3.27 28.73
C ASP A 260 -7.07 2.82 29.06
N GLU A 261 -6.92 1.59 29.57
CA GLU A 261 -5.63 0.99 29.85
C GLU A 261 -4.79 0.86 28.56
N CYS A 262 -5.42 0.42 27.47
CA CYS A 262 -4.75 0.36 26.15
C CYS A 262 -4.29 1.74 25.69
N ALA A 263 -5.10 2.78 25.82
CA ALA A 263 -4.73 4.15 25.48
C ALA A 263 -3.55 4.67 26.33
N GLN A 264 -3.57 4.40 27.64
CA GLN A 264 -2.49 4.80 28.55
C GLN A 264 -1.17 4.08 28.23
N LYS A 265 -1.23 2.75 27.99
CA LYS A 265 -0.06 1.97 27.59
C LYS A 265 0.49 2.40 26.23
N LEU A 266 -0.39 2.72 25.26
CA LEU A 266 0.00 3.24 23.96
C LEU A 266 0.72 4.57 24.10
N ALA A 267 0.19 5.50 24.89
CA ALA A 267 0.82 6.79 25.15
C ALA A 267 2.20 6.62 25.81
N ALA A 268 2.33 5.71 26.77
CA ALA A 268 3.60 5.41 27.42
C ALA A 268 4.64 4.82 26.43
N LEU A 269 4.20 3.90 25.56
CA LEU A 269 5.04 3.25 24.55
C LEU A 269 5.61 4.26 23.54
N LEU A 270 4.82 5.27 23.15
CA LEU A 270 5.16 6.28 22.15
C LEU A 270 5.82 7.54 22.72
N LYS A 271 5.91 7.65 24.04
CA LYS A 271 6.46 8.85 24.71
C LYS A 271 7.83 9.24 24.16
N GLY A 272 7.98 10.51 23.80
CA GLY A 272 9.24 11.09 23.32
C GLY A 272 9.65 10.71 21.89
N MET A 273 8.78 10.04 21.14
CA MET A 273 9.02 9.71 19.72
C MET A 273 8.36 10.75 18.80
N LEU A 274 9.05 11.11 17.72
CA LEU A 274 8.46 11.91 16.65
C LEU A 274 7.45 11.04 15.87
N CYS A 275 6.20 11.03 16.32
CA CYS A 275 5.18 10.16 15.77
C CYS A 275 3.78 10.78 15.77
N HIS A 276 2.86 10.07 15.19
CA HIS A 276 1.43 10.34 15.30
C HIS A 276 0.66 9.00 15.26
N VAL A 277 -0.51 8.96 15.85
CA VAL A 277 -1.39 7.79 15.85
C VAL A 277 -2.55 8.03 14.90
N ASN A 278 -2.78 7.08 14.00
CA ASN A 278 -3.94 7.07 13.12
C ASN A 278 -4.90 5.98 13.58
N LEU A 279 -5.99 6.36 14.22
CA LEU A 279 -7.04 5.45 14.66
C LEU A 279 -7.88 5.04 13.46
N ILE A 280 -8.05 3.75 13.27
CA ILE A 280 -8.81 3.18 12.16
C ILE A 280 -10.07 2.52 12.71
N PRO A 281 -11.25 3.16 12.62
CA PRO A 281 -12.50 2.49 12.88
C PRO A 281 -12.65 1.30 11.94
N VAL A 282 -12.78 0.09 12.49
CA VAL A 282 -12.95 -1.10 11.65
C VAL A 282 -14.37 -1.16 11.09
N ASN A 283 -14.51 -1.72 9.89
CA ASN A 283 -15.81 -2.05 9.34
C ASN A 283 -16.24 -3.44 9.86
N GLU A 284 -17.54 -3.67 9.99
CA GLU A 284 -18.06 -5.01 10.21
C GLU A 284 -17.79 -5.86 8.97
N VAL A 285 -17.12 -6.96 9.15
CA VAL A 285 -16.86 -7.98 8.13
C VAL A 285 -17.49 -9.26 8.63
N ALA A 286 -18.37 -9.87 7.83
CA ALA A 286 -19.13 -11.06 8.23
C ALA A 286 -18.25 -12.22 8.74
N GLU A 287 -17.05 -12.35 8.18
CA GLU A 287 -16.08 -13.37 8.56
C GLU A 287 -15.17 -12.98 9.74
N SER A 288 -15.28 -11.75 10.27
CA SER A 288 -14.42 -11.26 11.35
C SER A 288 -15.15 -11.40 12.71
N PRO A 289 -14.48 -11.92 13.76
CA PRO A 289 -15.03 -11.96 15.10
C PRO A 289 -15.03 -10.58 15.78
N TYR A 290 -14.43 -9.58 15.16
CA TYR A 290 -14.23 -8.25 15.76
C TYR A 290 -15.35 -7.30 15.40
N LYS A 291 -15.78 -6.52 16.40
CA LYS A 291 -16.77 -5.45 16.25
C LYS A 291 -16.09 -4.09 16.23
N PRO A 292 -16.66 -3.07 15.57
CA PRO A 292 -16.17 -1.70 15.68
C PRO A 292 -16.31 -1.17 17.11
N SER A 293 -15.38 -0.31 17.51
CA SER A 293 -15.53 0.49 18.74
C SER A 293 -16.62 1.55 18.54
N THR A 294 -17.33 1.89 19.61
CA THR A 294 -18.33 2.96 19.55
C THR A 294 -17.67 4.34 19.38
N PRO A 295 -18.39 5.33 18.82
CA PRO A 295 -17.86 6.69 18.70
C PRO A 295 -17.37 7.27 20.03
N GLU A 296 -18.14 7.10 21.12
CA GLU A 296 -17.80 7.59 22.45
C GLU A 296 -16.50 6.94 22.96
N ARG A 297 -16.30 5.65 22.64
CA ARG A 297 -15.09 4.93 23.02
C ARG A 297 -13.87 5.46 22.25
N ILE A 298 -14.04 5.78 20.97
CA ILE A 298 -12.99 6.39 20.14
C ILE A 298 -12.62 7.79 20.66
N GLU A 299 -13.62 8.63 20.99
CA GLU A 299 -13.42 9.97 21.55
C GLU A 299 -12.68 9.92 22.90
N GLN A 300 -13.06 8.99 23.78
CA GLN A 300 -12.38 8.78 25.05
C GLN A 300 -10.91 8.37 24.84
N PHE A 301 -10.65 7.46 23.92
CA PHE A 301 -9.31 6.99 23.57
C PHE A 301 -8.43 8.15 23.06
N ILE A 302 -8.98 9.00 22.19
CA ILE A 302 -8.33 10.23 21.69
C ILE A 302 -7.98 11.15 22.85
N SER A 303 -8.96 11.45 23.72
CA SER A 303 -8.76 12.34 24.88
C SER A 303 -7.60 11.90 25.77
N ILE A 304 -7.45 10.58 25.99
CA ILE A 304 -6.35 10.04 26.81
C ILE A 304 -5.00 10.25 26.10
N LEU A 305 -4.92 10.01 24.80
CA LEU A 305 -3.67 10.17 24.03
C LEU A 305 -3.26 11.65 23.94
N GLU A 306 -4.20 12.55 23.66
CA GLU A 306 -3.94 13.99 23.56
C GLU A 306 -3.49 14.60 24.90
N LYS A 307 -4.09 14.18 26.03
CA LYS A 307 -3.64 14.54 27.39
C LYS A 307 -2.19 14.12 27.67
N LYS A 308 -1.66 13.14 26.93
CA LYS A 308 -0.27 12.67 26.98
C LYS A 308 0.59 13.25 25.85
N SER A 309 0.11 14.29 25.15
CA SER A 309 0.78 14.98 24.06
C SER A 309 1.11 14.06 22.87
N ILE A 310 0.29 13.04 22.62
CA ILE A 310 0.35 12.22 21.40
C ILE A 310 -0.63 12.79 20.37
N ASN A 311 -0.12 13.14 19.19
CA ASN A 311 -0.96 13.59 18.08
C ASN A 311 -1.79 12.43 17.55
N VAL A 312 -3.09 12.62 17.42
CA VAL A 312 -4.04 11.60 16.99
C VAL A 312 -4.87 12.10 15.81
N THR A 313 -5.15 11.22 14.87
CA THR A 313 -6.18 11.43 13.84
C THR A 313 -7.06 10.19 13.77
N VAL A 314 -8.32 10.38 13.38
CA VAL A 314 -9.21 9.29 13.04
C VAL A 314 -9.30 9.18 11.52
N ARG A 315 -9.05 7.99 10.99
CA ARG A 315 -9.16 7.73 9.56
C ARG A 315 -10.62 7.92 9.12
N ARG A 316 -10.82 8.74 8.10
CA ARG A 316 -12.15 8.93 7.51
C ARG A 316 -12.63 7.59 6.92
N LYS A 317 -13.88 7.25 7.20
CA LYS A 317 -14.56 6.18 6.47
C LYS A 317 -14.79 6.67 5.04
N LEU A 318 -14.26 5.97 4.07
CA LEU A 318 -14.47 6.21 2.66
C LEU A 318 -14.98 4.93 2.02
N GLY A 319 -15.93 5.06 1.07
CA GLY A 319 -16.55 3.93 0.41
C GLY A 319 -17.31 3.02 1.37
N SER A 320 -18.10 3.61 2.29
CA SER A 320 -18.87 2.83 3.27
C SER A 320 -20.00 2.02 2.65
N ASP A 321 -20.46 2.43 1.48
CA ASP A 321 -21.49 1.80 0.63
C ASP A 321 -20.95 0.74 -0.32
N ILE A 322 -19.63 0.56 -0.37
CA ILE A 322 -18.94 -0.44 -1.19
C ILE A 322 -17.98 -1.28 -0.34
N ASP A 323 -17.44 -2.37 -0.90
CA ASP A 323 -16.45 -3.23 -0.23
C ASP A 323 -15.07 -2.58 -0.11
N ALA A 324 -14.98 -1.32 0.35
CA ALA A 324 -13.72 -0.57 0.36
C ALA A 324 -12.65 -1.13 1.30
N SER A 325 -13.00 -2.02 2.23
CA SER A 325 -12.03 -2.73 3.07
C SER A 325 -11.19 -3.72 2.26
N CYS A 326 -9.89 -3.82 2.60
CA CYS A 326 -8.95 -4.68 1.87
C CYS A 326 -9.31 -6.17 2.00
N GLY A 327 -9.21 -6.92 0.90
CA GLY A 327 -9.36 -8.37 0.87
C GLY A 327 -10.78 -8.89 0.58
N GLN A 328 -11.81 -8.06 0.64
CA GLN A 328 -13.21 -8.51 0.51
C GLN A 328 -13.59 -8.91 -0.92
N LEU A 329 -13.26 -8.11 -1.92
CA LEU A 329 -13.58 -8.42 -3.33
C LEU A 329 -12.84 -9.68 -3.82
N ARG A 330 -11.56 -9.81 -3.45
CA ARG A 330 -10.77 -10.98 -3.79
C ARG A 330 -11.38 -12.25 -3.19
N LEU A 331 -11.79 -12.21 -1.92
CA LEU A 331 -12.41 -13.35 -1.26
C LEU A 331 -13.70 -13.77 -1.95
N ARG A 332 -14.56 -12.83 -2.36
CA ARG A 332 -15.77 -13.14 -3.13
C ARG A 332 -15.41 -13.82 -4.44
N LYS A 333 -14.49 -13.24 -5.20
CA LYS A 333 -14.07 -13.78 -6.50
C LYS A 333 -13.51 -15.20 -6.40
N ILE A 334 -12.75 -15.50 -5.34
CA ILE A 334 -12.22 -16.87 -5.11
C ILE A 334 -13.34 -17.84 -4.72
N LYS A 335 -14.37 -17.41 -3.99
CA LYS A 335 -15.50 -18.26 -3.59
C LYS A 335 -16.47 -18.55 -4.76
N GLU A 336 -16.48 -17.71 -5.80
CA GLU A 336 -17.29 -17.86 -7.01
C GLU A 336 -16.67 -18.83 -8.05
N GLN A 337 -15.42 -19.22 -7.87
CA GLN A 337 -14.67 -20.18 -8.71
C GLN A 337 -14.69 -21.58 -8.10
#